data_9d8f9b22ef0df1fb6ab4f23d8d544a03
#
_entry.id   9d8f9b22ef0df1fb6ab4f23d8d544a03
#
_cell.length_a   1.000
_cell.length_b   1.000
_cell.length_c   1.000
_cell.angle_alpha   90.00
_cell.angle_beta   90.00
_cell.angle_gamma   90.00
#
_symmetry.space_group_name_H-M   'P 1'
#
loop_
_entity.id
_entity.type
_entity.pdbx_description
1 polymer ?
#
loop_
_entity_poly.entity_id
_entity_poly.type
_entity_poly.pdbx_seq_one_letter_code
_entity_poly.pdbx_strand_id
1 'polypeptide(L)'
;MKTLNKKTWQYEKHGIDGEVELFGVNIFDYKWEDTHTVTVLDPRYNNELHFNVYKVVIDGKELEFAAGEVSNNVWCFYLPKE
;
A
#
# COMPACT_ATOMS: atom_id res chain seq x y z
N MET A 1 9.13 23.04 13.53
CA MET A 1 8.86 22.77 13.00
C MET A 1 8.29 22.05 12.50
N LYS A 2 7.88 21.47 12.27
CA LYS A 2 7.50 20.90 11.81
C LYS A 2 6.92 20.53 11.09
N THR A 3 6.77 20.38 11.18
CA THR A 3 6.48 20.02 10.45
C THR A 3 5.76 19.30 9.76
N LEU A 4 5.92 18.87 8.98
CA LEU A 4 5.08 18.15 8.07
C LEU A 4 4.89 16.76 8.53
N ASN A 5 3.68 16.32 8.62
CA ASN A 5 3.39 14.95 8.98
C ASN A 5 3.45 14.09 7.75
N LYS A 6 4.64 13.93 7.25
CA LYS A 6 4.81 13.01 6.16
C LYS A 6 4.85 11.63 6.69
N LYS A 7 3.91 10.82 6.27
CA LYS A 7 3.95 9.41 6.60
C LYS A 7 5.06 8.74 5.82
N THR A 8 5.83 7.91 6.50
CA THR A 8 6.82 7.08 5.86
C THR A 8 6.16 5.78 5.47
N TRP A 9 6.46 5.28 4.29
CA TRP A 9 5.84 4.06 3.78
C TRP A 9 6.88 2.96 3.76
N GLN A 10 6.52 1.85 4.36
CA GLN A 10 7.41 0.71 4.50
C GLN A 10 6.87 -0.46 3.73
N TYR A 11 7.73 -1.12 2.97
CA TYR A 11 7.35 -2.29 2.21
C TYR A 11 6.82 -3.38 3.14
N GLU A 12 5.68 -3.94 2.79
CA GLU A 12 5.06 -4.99 3.58
C GLU A 12 5.16 -6.34 2.90
N LYS A 13 4.65 -6.42 1.67
CA LYS A 13 4.66 -7.69 0.96
C LYS A 13 4.30 -7.48 -0.50
N HIS A 14 4.44 -8.53 -1.27
CA HIS A 14 3.95 -8.56 -2.65
C HIS A 14 3.17 -9.84 -2.86
N GLY A 15 2.40 -9.86 -3.92
CA GLY A 15 1.60 -11.05 -4.22
C GLY A 15 0.88 -10.93 -5.55
N ILE A 16 0.11 -11.95 -5.85
CA ILE A 16 -0.57 -12.08 -7.14
C ILE A 16 -1.88 -11.32 -7.10
N ASP A 17 -2.21 -10.68 -8.22
CA ASP A 17 -3.47 -9.99 -8.38
C ASP A 17 -4.63 -10.90 -8.00
N GLY A 18 -5.48 -10.41 -7.12
CA GLY A 18 -6.66 -11.14 -6.66
C GLY A 18 -6.49 -11.89 -5.37
N GLU A 19 -5.26 -12.10 -4.91
CA GLU A 19 -5.05 -12.90 -3.71
C GLU A 19 -3.82 -12.44 -2.96
N VAL A 20 -3.99 -11.53 -2.02
CA VAL A 20 -2.92 -11.06 -1.13
C VAL A 20 -3.50 -10.88 0.25
N GLU A 21 -2.88 -11.51 1.23
CA GLU A 21 -3.32 -11.36 2.61
C GLU A 21 -2.68 -10.11 3.20
N LEU A 22 -3.53 -9.16 3.60
CA LEU A 22 -3.10 -7.93 4.22
C LEU A 22 -4.07 -7.63 5.34
N PHE A 23 -3.57 -7.21 6.51
CA PHE A 23 -4.41 -6.99 7.69
C PHE A 23 -5.19 -8.23 8.10
N GLY A 24 -4.67 -9.42 7.77
CA GLY A 24 -5.31 -10.66 8.16
C GLY A 24 -6.44 -11.12 7.26
N VAL A 25 -6.66 -10.44 6.14
CA VAL A 25 -7.73 -10.80 5.20
C VAL A 25 -7.20 -10.71 3.78
N ASN A 26 -7.93 -11.33 2.84
CA ASN A 26 -7.62 -11.14 1.44
C ASN A 26 -8.04 -9.74 1.05
N ILE A 27 -7.06 -8.86 0.83
CA ILE A 27 -7.34 -7.45 0.62
C ILE A 27 -8.16 -7.21 -0.65
N PHE A 28 -8.07 -8.12 -1.62
CA PHE A 28 -8.82 -7.96 -2.86
C PHE A 28 -10.31 -8.27 -2.70
N ASP A 29 -10.72 -8.81 -1.55
CA ASP A 29 -12.13 -9.02 -1.27
C ASP A 29 -12.83 -7.74 -0.81
N TYR A 30 -12.07 -6.67 -0.60
CA TYR A 30 -12.59 -5.42 -0.06
C TYR A 30 -12.52 -4.33 -1.10
N LYS A 31 -13.36 -3.34 -0.92
CA LYS A 31 -13.37 -2.19 -1.82
C LYS A 31 -12.34 -1.17 -1.36
N TRP A 32 -11.50 -0.74 -2.28
CA TRP A 32 -10.44 0.24 -1.99
C TRP A 32 -10.88 1.60 -2.49
N GLU A 33 -10.62 2.60 -1.68
CA GLU A 33 -10.90 3.97 -2.06
C GLU A 33 -9.59 4.68 -2.34
N ASP A 34 -9.40 5.13 -3.57
CA ASP A 34 -8.19 5.83 -4.00
C ASP A 34 -8.18 7.22 -3.38
N THR A 35 -7.11 7.57 -2.68
CA THR A 35 -7.02 8.86 -2.02
C THR A 35 -5.99 9.77 -2.65
N HIS A 36 -4.73 9.34 -2.73
CA HIS A 36 -3.68 10.17 -3.32
C HIS A 36 -2.50 9.29 -3.71
N THR A 37 -1.49 9.91 -4.31
CA THR A 37 -0.30 9.21 -4.79
C THR A 37 0.88 9.53 -3.89
N VAL A 38 1.73 8.55 -3.63
CA VAL A 38 2.94 8.74 -2.85
C VAL A 38 4.11 8.12 -3.57
N THR A 39 5.30 8.53 -3.16
CA THR A 39 6.54 7.95 -3.67
C THR A 39 7.09 6.99 -2.62
N VAL A 40 7.40 5.78 -3.05
CA VAL A 40 7.97 4.75 -2.18
C VAL A 40 9.23 4.22 -2.82
N LEU A 41 10.06 3.53 -2.05
CA LEU A 41 11.30 2.96 -2.56
C LEU A 41 11.11 1.47 -2.80
N ASP A 42 11.54 1.03 -3.98
CA ASP A 42 11.57 -0.40 -4.31
C ASP A 42 12.62 -1.06 -3.43
N PRO A 43 12.25 -2.07 -2.64
CA PRO A 43 13.20 -2.68 -1.72
C PRO A 43 14.31 -3.45 -2.41
N ARG A 44 14.12 -3.82 -3.68
CA ARG A 44 15.11 -4.61 -4.41
C ARG A 44 16.11 -3.75 -5.15
N TYR A 45 15.64 -2.66 -5.77
CA TYR A 45 16.48 -1.86 -6.66
C TYR A 45 16.69 -0.45 -6.16
N ASN A 46 16.03 -0.10 -5.05
CA ASN A 46 16.17 1.23 -4.47
C ASN A 46 15.71 2.33 -5.43
N ASN A 47 14.82 1.99 -6.34
CA ASN A 47 14.22 2.96 -7.25
C ASN A 47 13.00 3.59 -6.62
N GLU A 48 12.68 4.80 -7.07
CA GLU A 48 11.46 5.46 -6.63
C GLU A 48 10.29 4.97 -7.46
N LEU A 49 9.23 4.58 -6.77
CA LEU A 49 7.99 4.14 -7.40
C LEU A 49 6.87 5.04 -6.95
N HIS A 50 5.90 5.26 -7.82
CA HIS A 50 4.74 6.09 -7.51
C HIS A 50 3.52 5.18 -7.40
N PHE A 51 3.01 5.07 -6.18
CA PHE A 51 1.88 4.21 -5.89
C PHE A 51 0.71 5.04 -5.38
N ASN A 52 -0.48 4.52 -5.59
CA ASN A 52 -1.68 5.12 -5.03
C ASN A 52 -1.87 4.65 -3.60
N VAL A 53 -2.33 5.56 -2.75
CA VAL A 53 -2.72 5.24 -1.39
C VAL A 53 -4.21 4.94 -1.39
N TYR A 54 -4.58 3.84 -0.79
CA TYR A 54 -5.97 3.41 -0.74
C TYR A 54 -6.43 3.31 0.70
N LYS A 55 -7.71 3.58 0.90
CA LYS A 55 -8.37 3.34 2.17
C LYS A 55 -9.29 2.14 2.03
N VAL A 56 -9.36 1.35 3.08
CA VAL A 56 -10.22 0.19 3.12
C VAL A 56 -10.81 0.10 4.52
N VAL A 57 -12.06 -0.36 4.60
CA VAL A 57 -12.71 -0.55 5.90
C VAL A 57 -12.81 -2.04 6.16
N ILE A 58 -12.19 -2.49 7.24
CA ILE A 58 -12.18 -3.89 7.65
C ILE A 58 -12.66 -3.95 9.09
N ASP A 59 -13.75 -4.67 9.32
CA ASP A 59 -14.35 -4.80 10.65
C ASP A 59 -14.61 -3.45 11.30
N GLY A 60 -15.09 -2.49 10.50
CA GLY A 60 -15.42 -1.17 10.99
C GLY A 60 -14.24 -0.26 11.21
N LYS A 61 -13.03 -0.71 10.91
CA LYS A 61 -11.83 0.10 11.04
C LYS A 61 -11.36 0.58 9.69
N GLU A 62 -11.03 1.85 9.62
CA GLU A 62 -10.50 2.45 8.41
C GLU A 62 -8.99 2.24 8.40
N LEU A 63 -8.49 1.57 7.38
CA LEU A 63 -7.09 1.26 7.25
C LEU A 63 -6.56 1.82 5.95
N GLU A 64 -5.26 2.06 5.90
CA GLU A 64 -4.64 2.76 4.79
C GLU A 64 -3.42 1.97 4.33
N PHE A 65 -3.23 1.88 3.01
CA PHE A 65 -2.05 1.23 2.46
C PHE A 65 -1.74 1.82 1.10
N ALA A 66 -0.49 1.71 0.67
CA ALA A 66 -0.10 2.11 -0.67
C ALA A 66 0.15 0.84 -1.48
N ALA A 67 -0.28 0.84 -2.73
CA ALA A 67 -0.17 -0.36 -3.55
C ALA A 67 -0.03 0.00 -5.00
N GLY A 68 0.65 -0.86 -5.75
CA GLY A 68 0.78 -0.71 -7.17
C GLY A 68 1.20 -2.00 -7.82
N GLU A 69 0.84 -2.13 -9.08
CA GLU A 69 1.23 -3.29 -9.87
C GLU A 69 2.62 -3.06 -10.42
N VAL A 70 3.57 -3.90 -10.05
CA VAL A 70 4.97 -3.71 -10.44
C VAL A 70 5.39 -4.64 -11.56
N SER A 71 4.56 -5.63 -11.85
CA SER A 71 4.82 -6.59 -12.90
C SER A 71 3.49 -7.17 -13.30
N ASN A 72 3.47 -8.00 -14.35
CA ASN A 72 2.24 -8.59 -14.81
C ASN A 72 1.60 -9.41 -13.70
N ASN A 73 0.45 -8.94 -13.19
CA ASN A 73 -0.32 -9.60 -12.13
C ASN A 73 0.41 -9.67 -10.79
N VAL A 74 1.43 -8.83 -10.57
CA VAL A 74 2.15 -8.81 -9.30
C VAL A 74 2.01 -7.44 -8.68
N TRP A 75 1.53 -7.41 -7.44
CA TRP A 75 1.30 -6.18 -6.69
C TRP A 75 2.24 -6.11 -5.52
N CYS A 76 2.70 -4.90 -5.21
CA CYS A 76 3.46 -4.64 -3.99
C CYS A 76 2.63 -3.77 -3.07
N PHE A 77 2.76 -4.02 -1.77
CA PHE A 77 1.97 -3.33 -0.75
C PHE A 77 2.89 -2.71 0.28
N TYR A 78 2.59 -1.47 0.63
CA TYR A 78 3.34 -0.70 1.62
C TYR A 78 2.38 -0.22 2.68
N LEU A 79 2.83 -0.23 3.92
CA LEU A 79 2.02 0.23 5.04
C LEU A 79 2.63 1.51 5.60
N PRO A 80 1.80 2.41 6.14
CA PRO A 80 2.34 3.61 6.75
C PRO A 80 3.10 3.27 8.02
N LYS A 81 4.22 3.93 8.20
CA LYS A 81 5.04 3.76 9.38
C LYS A 81 5.30 5.13 9.96
N GLU A 82 5.04 5.26 11.25
CA GLU A 82 5.28 6.52 11.93
C GLU A 82 6.63 6.60 12.55
#